data_7b4eb694a5f65d75623ca491122182ce
#
_entry.id   7b4eb694a5f65d75623ca491122182ce
#
_cell.length_a   1.000
_cell.length_b   1.000
_cell.length_c   1.000
_cell.angle_alpha   90.00
_cell.angle_beta   90.00
_cell.angle_gamma   90.00
#
_symmetry.space_group_name_H-M   'P 1'
#
loop_
_entity.id
_entity.type
_entity.pdbx_description
1 polymer ?
#
loop_
_entity_poly.entity_id
_entity_poly.type
_entity_poly.pdbx_seq_one_letter_code
_entity_poly.pdbx_strand_id
1 'polypeptide(L)'
;MLSANRLKQIQSLKTKKGRLKENLFLIEGKRSLKEYLQKSELLEQVIITDSESSQNTDLLNLCNEKKVDITIIKAKLLKTISDTKTPSGLIGICKIDINIKEDFNSNRWLY
;
A
#
# COMPACT_ATOMS: atom_id res chain seq x y z
N MET A 1 11.93 4.85 -7.46
CA MET A 1 11.46 6.24 -7.43
C MET A 1 10.04 6.33 -7.98
N LEU A 2 9.18 7.13 -7.36
CA LEU A 2 7.82 7.29 -7.84
C LEU A 2 7.74 8.34 -8.94
N SER A 3 7.07 8.01 -10.03
CA SER A 3 6.75 9.00 -11.07
C SER A 3 5.61 9.89 -10.58
N ALA A 4 5.46 11.07 -11.18
CA ALA A 4 4.37 11.98 -10.82
C ALA A 4 3.00 11.34 -11.07
N ASN A 5 2.87 10.59 -12.16
CA ASN A 5 1.62 9.89 -12.47
C ASN A 5 1.30 8.81 -11.45
N ARG A 6 2.30 8.02 -11.05
CA ARG A 6 2.12 6.98 -10.06
C ARG A 6 1.76 7.58 -8.70
N LEU A 7 2.39 8.69 -8.33
CA LEU A 7 2.09 9.38 -7.08
C LEU A 7 0.64 9.84 -7.05
N LYS A 8 0.16 10.44 -8.13
CA LYS A 8 -1.24 10.88 -8.22
C LYS A 8 -2.19 9.69 -8.13
N GLN A 9 -1.86 8.59 -8.78
CA GLN A 9 -2.65 7.37 -8.71
C GLN A 9 -2.76 6.88 -7.27
N ILE A 10 -1.64 6.81 -6.56
CA ILE A 10 -1.61 6.35 -5.17
C ILE A 10 -2.41 7.29 -4.27
N GLN A 11 -2.26 8.61 -4.44
CA GLN A 11 -2.99 9.59 -3.66
C GLN A 11 -4.51 9.48 -3.87
N SER A 12 -4.94 9.10 -5.06
CA SER A 12 -6.36 8.91 -5.35
C SER A 12 -6.98 7.75 -4.59
N LEU A 13 -6.15 6.82 -4.11
CA LEU A 13 -6.62 5.64 -3.37
C LEU A 13 -7.14 5.98 -1.97
N LYS A 14 -7.01 7.23 -1.54
CA LYS A 14 -7.59 7.69 -0.28
C LYS A 14 -9.11 7.74 -0.34
N THR A 15 -9.68 7.78 -1.54
CA THR A 15 -11.13 7.79 -1.73
C THR A 15 -11.59 6.45 -2.27
N LYS A 16 -12.85 6.12 -1.97
CA LYS A 16 -13.47 4.90 -2.49
C LYS A 16 -13.53 4.93 -4.02
N LYS A 17 -13.88 6.09 -4.58
CA LYS A 17 -13.94 6.27 -6.04
C LYS A 17 -12.60 5.98 -6.70
N GLY A 18 -11.52 6.51 -6.12
CA GLY A 18 -10.17 6.25 -6.63
C GLY A 18 -9.79 4.79 -6.56
N ARG A 19 -10.09 4.14 -5.43
CA ARG A 19 -9.80 2.71 -5.27
C ARG A 19 -10.49 1.85 -6.31
N LEU A 20 -11.76 2.12 -6.58
CA LEU A 20 -12.53 1.38 -7.58
C LEU A 20 -12.05 1.65 -9.00
N LYS A 21 -11.69 2.91 -9.28
CA LYS A 21 -11.20 3.30 -10.60
C LYS A 21 -9.86 2.63 -10.91
N GLU A 22 -8.96 2.59 -9.94
CA GLU A 22 -7.61 2.06 -10.14
C GLU A 22 -7.51 0.56 -9.82
N ASN A 23 -8.53 -0.02 -9.20
CA ASN A 23 -8.53 -1.40 -8.71
C ASN A 23 -7.40 -1.67 -7.72
N LEU A 24 -7.11 -0.69 -6.89
CA LEU A 24 -6.05 -0.75 -5.89
C LEU A 24 -6.55 -0.22 -4.56
N PHE A 25 -5.88 -0.64 -3.48
CA PHE A 25 -6.13 -0.07 -2.16
C PHE A 25 -4.82 -0.05 -1.36
N LEU A 26 -4.82 0.72 -0.27
CA LEU A 26 -3.63 0.88 0.55
C LEU A 26 -3.77 0.10 1.85
N ILE A 27 -2.66 -0.52 2.26
CA ILE A 27 -2.51 -1.13 3.57
C ILE A 27 -1.39 -0.39 4.27
N GLU A 28 -1.61 0.05 5.51
CA GLU A 28 -0.60 0.79 6.24
C GLU A 28 -0.16 0.00 7.48
N GLY A 29 1.16 0.01 7.75
CA GLY A 29 1.74 -0.62 8.92
C GLY A 29 2.39 -1.96 8.64
N LYS A 30 3.46 -2.23 9.40
CA LYS A 30 4.28 -3.44 9.23
C LYS A 30 3.48 -4.72 9.42
N ARG A 31 2.68 -4.76 10.48
CA ARG A 31 1.93 -5.96 10.84
C ARG A 31 0.95 -6.37 9.75
N SER A 32 0.16 -5.41 9.28
CA SER A 32 -0.83 -5.66 8.23
C SER A 32 -0.18 -6.10 6.93
N LEU A 33 0.93 -5.44 6.56
CA LEU A 33 1.66 -5.78 5.35
C LEU A 33 2.25 -7.18 5.43
N LYS A 34 2.82 -7.54 6.57
CA LYS A 34 3.42 -8.83 6.75
C LYS A 34 2.39 -9.95 6.64
N GLU A 35 1.23 -9.77 7.28
CA GLU A 35 0.13 -10.72 7.19
C GLU A 35 -0.36 -10.85 5.75
N TYR A 36 -0.51 -9.74 5.06
CA TYR A 36 -1.01 -9.74 3.68
C TYR A 36 -0.03 -10.45 2.74
N LEU A 37 1.27 -10.22 2.91
CA LEU A 37 2.30 -10.89 2.12
C LEU A 37 2.26 -12.41 2.29
N GLN A 38 1.95 -12.88 3.50
CA GLN A 38 1.91 -14.30 3.78
C GLN A 38 0.64 -14.97 3.24
N LYS A 39 -0.45 -14.22 3.13
CA LYS A 39 -1.76 -14.79 2.78
C LYS A 39 -2.21 -14.51 1.35
N SER A 40 -1.57 -13.57 0.67
CA SER A 40 -2.04 -13.11 -0.64
C SER A 40 -0.89 -12.77 -1.56
N GLU A 41 -1.13 -12.92 -2.85
CA GLU A 41 -0.17 -12.52 -3.89
C GLU A 41 -0.60 -11.21 -4.56
N LEU A 42 -1.56 -10.51 -3.97
CA LEU A 42 -2.14 -9.30 -4.55
C LEU A 42 -1.38 -8.02 -4.19
N LEU A 43 -0.38 -8.11 -3.32
CA LEU A 43 0.44 -6.95 -2.98
C LEU A 43 1.34 -6.59 -4.17
N GLU A 44 1.16 -5.39 -4.70
CA GLU A 44 1.87 -4.94 -5.90
C GLU A 44 3.16 -4.22 -5.57
N GLN A 45 3.16 -3.38 -4.55
CA GLN A 45 4.29 -2.51 -4.24
C GLN A 45 4.30 -2.15 -2.76
N VAL A 46 5.50 -2.00 -2.20
CA VAL A 46 5.68 -1.49 -0.85
C VAL A 46 6.39 -0.14 -0.94
N ILE A 47 5.84 0.86 -0.27
CA ILE A 47 6.43 2.19 -0.17
C ILE A 47 6.88 2.39 1.26
N ILE A 48 8.13 2.72 1.46
CA ILE A 48 8.75 2.78 2.78
C ILE A 48 9.69 3.98 2.86
N THR A 49 9.80 4.57 4.05
CA THR A 49 10.74 5.66 4.26
C THR A 49 12.16 5.13 4.50
N ASP A 50 13.15 5.99 4.29
CA ASP A 50 14.57 5.65 4.53
C ASP A 50 14.78 5.09 5.94
N SER A 51 14.22 5.76 6.95
CA SER A 51 14.40 5.36 8.33
C SER A 51 13.77 4.00 8.63
N GLU A 52 12.59 3.74 8.07
CA GLU A 52 11.92 2.46 8.30
C GLU A 52 12.56 1.32 7.50
N SER A 53 13.18 1.61 6.36
CA SER A 53 13.80 0.57 5.55
C SER A 53 14.95 -0.12 6.28
N SER A 54 15.71 0.62 7.06
CA SER A 54 16.82 0.04 7.83
C SER A 54 16.35 -0.80 9.01
N GLN A 55 15.12 -0.59 9.48
CA GLN A 55 14.55 -1.29 10.63
C GLN A 55 13.66 -2.46 10.26
N ASN A 56 13.36 -2.64 8.98
CA ASN A 56 12.41 -3.65 8.52
C ASN A 56 13.01 -4.58 7.48
N THR A 57 14.27 -5.00 7.70
CA THR A 57 14.96 -5.88 6.75
C THR A 57 14.25 -7.20 6.54
N ASP A 58 13.60 -7.74 7.59
CA ASP A 58 12.83 -8.98 7.49
C ASP A 58 11.66 -8.83 6.52
N LEU A 59 10.95 -7.71 6.61
CA LEU A 59 9.83 -7.41 5.70
C LEU A 59 10.33 -7.22 4.26
N LEU A 60 11.43 -6.50 4.09
CA LEU A 60 12.00 -6.26 2.76
C LEU A 60 12.49 -7.56 2.12
N ASN A 61 13.06 -8.46 2.92
CA ASN A 61 13.48 -9.77 2.41
C ASN A 61 12.27 -10.58 1.96
N LEU A 62 11.17 -10.53 2.71
CA LEU A 62 9.94 -11.21 2.33
C LEU A 62 9.37 -10.65 1.02
N CYS A 63 9.42 -9.33 0.85
CA CYS A 63 9.01 -8.69 -0.39
C CYS A 63 9.84 -9.18 -1.57
N ASN A 64 11.15 -9.29 -1.38
CA ASN A 64 12.05 -9.79 -2.43
C ASN A 64 11.73 -11.24 -2.80
N GLU A 65 11.43 -12.07 -1.81
CA GLU A 65 11.01 -13.46 -2.06
C GLU A 65 9.72 -13.53 -2.88
N LYS A 66 8.78 -12.64 -2.58
CA LYS A 66 7.49 -12.59 -3.26
C LYS A 66 7.53 -11.78 -4.54
N LYS A 67 8.68 -11.22 -4.90
CA LYS A 67 8.87 -10.37 -6.09
C LYS A 67 7.98 -9.12 -6.07
N VAL A 68 7.82 -8.54 -4.89
CA VAL A 68 7.07 -7.30 -4.71
C VAL A 68 8.04 -6.12 -4.83
N ASP A 69 7.65 -5.11 -5.60
CA ASP A 69 8.46 -3.91 -5.78
C ASP A 69 8.55 -3.11 -4.48
N ILE A 70 9.73 -2.60 -4.20
CA ILE A 70 9.98 -1.77 -3.02
C ILE A 70 10.44 -0.41 -3.50
N THR A 71 9.79 0.66 -3.01
CA THR A 71 10.15 2.03 -3.32
C THR A 71 10.42 2.78 -2.02
N ILE A 72 11.61 3.38 -1.92
CA ILE A 72 11.99 4.15 -0.73
C ILE A 72 11.75 5.63 -1.03
N ILE A 73 11.01 6.29 -0.14
CA ILE A 73 10.70 7.72 -0.28
C ILE A 73 10.99 8.45 1.02
N LYS A 74 10.98 9.78 0.96
CA LYS A 74 11.16 10.61 2.15
C LYS A 74 9.85 10.64 2.96
N ALA A 75 9.99 10.77 4.28
CA ALA A 75 8.84 10.82 5.19
C ALA A 75 7.86 11.93 4.81
N LYS A 76 8.37 13.06 4.34
CA LYS A 76 7.54 14.18 3.92
C LYS A 76 6.61 13.80 2.78
N LEU A 77 7.12 13.04 1.82
CA LEU A 77 6.31 12.58 0.69
C LEU A 77 5.30 11.53 1.12
N LEU A 78 5.69 10.64 2.03
CA LEU A 78 4.81 9.61 2.53
C LEU A 78 3.58 10.18 3.21
N LYS A 79 3.71 11.32 3.89
CA LYS A 79 2.59 11.99 4.55
C LYS A 79 1.49 12.39 3.56
N THR A 80 1.84 12.63 2.30
CA THR A 80 0.85 13.00 1.27
C THR A 80 0.05 11.80 0.81
N ILE A 81 0.54 10.59 1.07
CA ILE A 81 -0.09 9.33 0.66
C ILE A 81 -0.91 8.73 1.79
N SER A 82 -0.39 8.83 3.01
CA SER A 82 -1.01 8.20 4.18
C SER A 82 -2.29 8.90 4.62
N ASP A 83 -3.27 8.10 5.06
CA ASP A 83 -4.54 8.60 5.59
C ASP A 83 -4.47 8.84 7.09
N THR A 84 -3.40 8.43 7.76
CA THR A 84 -3.30 8.57 9.21
C THR A 84 -2.58 9.83 9.61
N LYS A 85 -2.88 10.35 10.81
CA LYS A 85 -2.20 11.51 11.36
C LYS A 85 -0.75 11.23 11.73
N THR A 86 -0.49 9.98 12.10
CA THR A 86 0.85 9.53 12.47
C THR A 86 1.24 8.34 11.58
N PRO A 87 1.70 8.63 10.35
CA PRO A 87 2.07 7.55 9.42
C PRO A 87 3.16 6.65 9.97
N SER A 88 3.02 5.35 9.74
CA SER A 88 4.00 4.37 10.19
C SER A 88 5.30 4.39 9.38
N GLY A 89 5.30 5.08 8.25
CA GLY A 89 6.43 5.08 7.34
C GLY A 89 6.45 3.89 6.40
N LEU A 90 5.38 3.12 6.36
CA LEU A 90 5.33 1.87 5.60
C LEU A 90 3.92 1.67 5.04
N ILE A 91 3.80 1.64 3.71
CA ILE A 91 2.52 1.50 3.03
C ILE A 91 2.63 0.44 1.94
N GLY A 92 1.62 -0.43 1.85
CA GLY A 92 1.52 -1.40 0.76
C GLY A 92 0.41 -1.00 -0.20
N ILE A 93 0.66 -1.20 -1.49
CA ILE A 93 -0.34 -1.01 -2.55
C ILE A 93 -0.78 -2.39 -3.01
N CYS A 94 -2.05 -2.67 -2.85
CA CYS A 94 -2.61 -3.99 -3.13
C CYS A 94 -3.63 -3.92 -4.24
N LYS A 95 -3.67 -4.97 -5.07
CA LYS A 95 -4.69 -5.10 -6.09
C LYS A 95 -6.01 -5.54 -5.44
N ILE A 96 -7.12 -5.03 -5.93
CA ILE A 96 -8.42 -5.45 -5.45
C ILE A 96 -8.82 -6.73 -6.15
N ASP A 97 -9.11 -7.78 -5.36
CA ASP A 97 -9.68 -9.01 -5.89
C ASP A 97 -11.08 -8.72 -6.45
N ILE A 98 -11.45 -9.39 -7.53
CA ILE A 98 -12.73 -9.13 -8.18
C ILE A 98 -13.92 -9.39 -7.24
N ASN A 99 -13.81 -10.38 -6.37
CA ASN A 99 -14.85 -10.67 -5.38
C ASN A 99 -14.97 -9.56 -4.35
N ILE A 100 -13.81 -9.02 -3.92
CA ILE A 100 -13.76 -7.89 -2.99
C ILE A 100 -14.34 -6.64 -3.66
N LYS A 101 -14.10 -6.47 -4.96
CA LYS A 101 -14.63 -5.32 -5.71
C LYS A 101 -16.16 -5.31 -5.70
N GLU A 102 -16.78 -6.46 -5.78
CA GLU A 102 -18.24 -6.56 -5.68
C GLU A 102 -18.73 -6.09 -4.31
N ASP A 103 -18.00 -6.43 -3.24
CA ASP A 103 -18.31 -5.96 -1.90
C ASP A 103 -18.17 -4.45 -1.79
N PHE A 104 -17.18 -3.85 -2.44
CA PHE A 104 -17.04 -2.40 -2.51
C PHE A 104 -18.30 -1.77 -3.12
N ASN A 105 -18.80 -2.35 -4.21
CA ASN A 105 -19.98 -1.84 -4.88
C ASN A 105 -21.23 -1.96 -4.01
N SER A 106 -21.28 -2.95 -3.13
CA SER A 106 -22.41 -3.14 -2.21
C SER A 106 -22.24 -2.36 -0.91
N ASN A 107 -21.19 -1.57 -0.77
CA ASN A 107 -20.88 -0.76 0.41
C ASN A 107 -20.56 -1.55 1.67
N ARG A 108 -20.28 -2.83 1.56
CA ARG A 108 -19.91 -3.65 2.73
C ARG A 108 -18.58 -3.30 3.33
N TRP A 109 -17.74 -2.62 2.58
CA TRP A 109 -16.40 -2.22 2.99
C TRP A 109 -16.36 -1.00 3.86
N LEU A 110 -17.44 -0.28 3.94
CA LEU A 110 -17.47 1.00 4.62
C LEU A 110 -17.87 0.80 6.08
N TYR A 111 -16.90 0.73 6.90
CA TYR A 111 -17.08 0.67 8.33
C TYR A 111 -16.37 1.81 8.98
#